data_f553c182e78427d47c267ff3833cb979
#
_entry.id   f553c182e78427d47c267ff3833cb979
#
_cell.length_a   1.000
_cell.length_b   1.000
_cell.length_c   1.000
_cell.angle_alpha   90.00
_cell.angle_beta   90.00
_cell.angle_gamma   90.00
#
_symmetry.space_group_name_H-M   'P 1'
#
loop_
_entity.id
_entity.type
_entity.pdbx_description
1 polymer ?
#
loop_
_entity_poly.entity_id
_entity_poly.type
_entity_poly.pdbx_seq_one_letter_code
_entity_poly.pdbx_strand_id
1 'polypeptide(L)'
;MCYKCISTINTVYRKEATVTISINYRDPRPIHEQVRDSLRALIVSGAIGPGERLPSVRELAQQLSINPNTIQRAYRTLEQEGYICSVAGKGSFAMDRAEVDHQRRDALLRRFDETVRELRFLGVTPEALRRRMDQGEEETK
;
A
#
# COMPACT_ATOMS: atom_id res chain seq x y z
N MET A 1 16.18 0.93 1.09
CA MET A 1 16.28 0.66 -0.35
C MET A 1 15.85 -0.77 -0.63
N CYS A 2 14.82 -0.95 -1.39
CA CYS A 2 14.31 -2.28 -1.71
C CYS A 2 15.06 -2.83 -2.93
N TYR A 3 16.05 -3.70 -2.74
CA TYR A 3 16.80 -4.34 -3.83
C TYR A 3 15.92 -5.14 -4.79
N LYS A 4 14.76 -5.59 -4.33
CA LYS A 4 13.76 -6.32 -5.12
C LYS A 4 13.05 -5.44 -6.15
N CYS A 5 12.84 -4.17 -5.85
CA CYS A 5 12.25 -3.21 -6.80
C CYS A 5 13.11 -3.02 -8.04
N ILE A 6 14.45 -3.14 -7.91
CA ILE A 6 15.40 -2.92 -9.00
C ILE A 6 15.36 -4.06 -10.01
N SER A 7 15.14 -5.30 -9.59
CA SER A 7 15.12 -6.45 -10.49
C SER A 7 13.86 -6.49 -11.36
N THR A 8 12.73 -6.01 -10.84
CA THR A 8 11.46 -5.93 -11.58
C THR A 8 11.44 -4.75 -12.56
N ILE A 9 12.14 -3.66 -12.23
CA ILE A 9 12.24 -2.45 -13.06
C ILE A 9 13.17 -2.65 -14.26
N ASN A 10 14.14 -3.57 -14.16
CA ASN A 10 15.16 -3.75 -15.20
C ASN A 10 14.66 -4.46 -16.47
N THR A 11 13.45 -5.02 -16.47
CA THR A 11 13.02 -5.87 -17.58
C THR A 11 12.14 -5.16 -18.60
N VAL A 12 11.40 -4.12 -18.27
CA VAL A 12 10.62 -3.35 -19.28
C VAL A 12 10.25 -1.96 -18.74
N TYR A 13 10.80 -0.91 -19.32
CA TYR A 13 10.20 0.43 -19.28
C TYR A 13 8.86 0.36 -20.05
N ARG A 14 7.79 0.03 -19.36
CA ARG A 14 6.45 0.08 -19.94
C ARG A 14 5.76 1.38 -19.54
N LYS A 15 5.21 2.00 -20.58
CA LYS A 15 4.10 2.94 -20.67
C LYS A 15 3.67 3.58 -19.33
N GLU A 16 3.66 4.88 -19.30
CA GLU A 16 3.04 5.63 -18.20
C GLU A 16 1.57 5.22 -18.06
N ALA A 17 1.18 4.81 -16.86
CA ALA A 17 -0.18 4.42 -16.59
C ALA A 17 -1.10 5.65 -16.73
N THR A 18 -2.08 5.58 -17.62
CA THR A 18 -3.14 6.58 -17.67
C THR A 18 -4.06 6.35 -16.48
N VAL A 19 -3.88 7.16 -15.44
CA VAL A 19 -4.64 7.03 -14.20
C VAL A 19 -5.83 7.96 -14.24
N THR A 20 -7.03 7.39 -14.34
CA THR A 20 -8.28 8.13 -14.21
C THR A 20 -8.84 7.92 -12.81
N ILE A 21 -8.78 8.95 -11.98
CA ILE A 21 -9.33 8.96 -10.62
C ILE A 21 -10.41 10.01 -10.54
N SER A 22 -11.56 9.65 -9.99
CA SER A 22 -12.62 10.60 -9.63
C SER A 22 -12.64 10.82 -8.12
N ILE A 23 -12.66 12.07 -7.71
CA ILE A 23 -12.75 12.47 -6.31
C ILE A 23 -14.20 12.84 -5.97
N ASN A 24 -14.72 12.24 -4.92
CA ASN A 24 -16.03 12.58 -4.40
C ASN A 24 -15.90 13.56 -3.22
N TYR A 25 -16.14 14.82 -3.47
CA TYR A 25 -16.08 15.88 -2.43
C TYR A 25 -17.22 15.79 -1.39
N ARG A 26 -18.23 14.97 -1.63
CA ARG A 26 -19.32 14.71 -0.67
C ARG A 26 -18.99 13.56 0.29
N ASP A 27 -17.96 12.79 -0.01
CA ASP A 27 -17.47 11.72 0.87
C ASP A 27 -16.79 12.35 2.10
N PRO A 28 -17.15 11.96 3.34
CA PRO A 28 -16.54 12.50 4.55
C PRO A 28 -15.07 12.08 4.72
N ARG A 29 -14.59 11.10 3.95
CA ARG A 29 -13.20 10.64 4.04
C ARG A 29 -12.24 11.69 3.48
N PRO A 30 -11.05 11.84 4.07
CA PRO A 30 -10.01 12.73 3.58
C PRO A 30 -9.65 12.42 2.11
N ILE A 31 -9.35 13.46 1.33
CA ILE A 31 -9.03 13.32 -0.09
C ILE A 31 -7.83 12.38 -0.32
N HIS A 32 -6.80 12.45 0.54
CA HIS A 32 -5.63 11.57 0.40
C HIS A 32 -5.99 10.09 0.56
N GLU A 33 -7.00 9.75 1.34
CA GLU A 33 -7.48 8.36 1.47
C GLU A 33 -8.25 7.92 0.23
N GLN A 34 -9.07 8.79 -0.35
CA GLN A 34 -9.78 8.51 -1.60
C GLN A 34 -8.80 8.27 -2.76
N VAL A 35 -7.76 9.10 -2.86
CA VAL A 35 -6.69 8.93 -3.86
C VAL A 35 -5.94 7.61 -3.64
N ARG A 36 -5.55 7.32 -2.40
CA ARG A 36 -4.90 6.06 -2.02
C ARG A 36 -5.76 4.85 -2.42
N ASP A 37 -7.03 4.84 -2.04
CA ASP A 37 -7.93 3.72 -2.29
C ASP A 37 -8.18 3.51 -3.78
N SER A 38 -8.30 4.59 -4.54
CA SER A 38 -8.47 4.54 -6.00
C SER A 38 -7.22 3.98 -6.69
N LEU A 39 -6.04 4.44 -6.33
CA LEU A 39 -4.78 3.91 -6.87
C LEU A 39 -4.58 2.44 -6.48
N ARG A 40 -4.86 2.09 -5.24
CA ARG A 40 -4.80 0.71 -4.76
C ARG A 40 -5.73 -0.21 -5.56
N ALA A 41 -6.96 0.22 -5.80
CA ALA A 41 -7.92 -0.54 -6.60
C ALA A 41 -7.43 -0.76 -8.04
N LEU A 42 -6.81 0.25 -8.66
CA LEU A 42 -6.24 0.15 -10.01
C LEU A 42 -5.05 -0.82 -10.06
N ILE A 43 -4.21 -0.84 -9.03
CA ILE A 43 -3.07 -1.78 -8.92
C ILE A 43 -3.57 -3.21 -8.68
N VAL A 44 -4.52 -3.39 -7.75
CA VAL A 44 -5.06 -4.71 -7.40
C VAL A 44 -5.84 -5.32 -8.57
N SER A 45 -6.60 -4.52 -9.32
CA SER A 45 -7.34 -4.97 -10.50
C SER A 45 -6.45 -5.26 -11.72
N GLY A 46 -5.18 -4.84 -11.69
CA GLY A 46 -4.26 -4.96 -12.82
C GLY A 46 -4.43 -3.88 -13.89
N ALA A 47 -5.30 -2.88 -13.67
CA ALA A 47 -5.41 -1.72 -14.57
C ALA A 47 -4.10 -0.92 -14.64
N ILE A 48 -3.38 -0.84 -13.50
CA ILE A 48 -1.96 -0.49 -13.46
C ILE A 48 -1.21 -1.80 -13.28
N GLY A 49 -0.45 -2.20 -14.29
CA GLY A 49 0.28 -3.46 -14.29
C GLY A 49 1.53 -3.42 -13.40
N PRO A 50 2.03 -4.60 -12.99
CA PRO A 50 3.28 -4.69 -12.23
C PRO A 50 4.44 -4.02 -12.96
N GLY A 51 5.20 -3.19 -12.26
CA GLY A 51 6.33 -2.45 -12.81
C GLY A 51 5.96 -1.24 -13.67
N GLU A 52 4.66 -0.94 -13.87
CA GLU A 52 4.24 0.29 -14.53
C GLU A 52 4.53 1.50 -13.67
N ARG A 53 4.99 2.57 -14.33
CA ARG A 53 5.27 3.84 -13.67
C ARG A 53 3.98 4.58 -13.41
N LEU A 54 3.79 5.01 -12.16
CA LEU A 54 2.70 5.90 -11.80
C LEU A 54 3.04 7.35 -12.21
N PRO A 55 2.02 8.20 -12.44
CA PRO A 55 2.23 9.63 -12.59
C PRO A 55 3.03 10.19 -11.42
N SER A 56 3.84 11.21 -11.67
CA SER A 56 4.51 11.91 -10.57
C SER A 56 3.48 12.59 -9.66
N VAL A 57 3.87 12.87 -8.42
CA VAL A 57 3.01 13.62 -7.48
C VAL A 57 2.51 14.92 -8.06
N ARG A 58 3.37 15.65 -8.80
CA ARG A 58 3.00 16.92 -9.44
C ARG A 58 2.01 16.71 -10.58
N GLU A 59 2.24 15.75 -11.44
CA GLU A 59 1.35 15.42 -12.57
C GLU A 59 -0.04 15.03 -12.06
N LEU A 60 -0.12 14.14 -11.10
CA LEU A 60 -1.40 13.70 -10.54
C LEU A 60 -2.12 14.84 -9.79
N ALA A 61 -1.37 15.66 -9.06
CA ALA A 61 -1.91 16.85 -8.39
C ALA A 61 -2.51 17.85 -9.38
N GLN A 62 -1.85 18.07 -10.52
CA GLN A 62 -2.36 18.93 -11.61
C GLN A 62 -3.61 18.32 -12.26
N GLN A 63 -3.59 17.03 -12.59
CA GLN A 63 -4.73 16.33 -13.21
C GLN A 63 -5.98 16.38 -12.34
N LEU A 64 -5.83 16.23 -11.03
CA LEU A 64 -6.93 16.24 -10.07
C LEU A 64 -7.26 17.62 -9.50
N SER A 65 -6.45 18.65 -9.81
CA SER A 65 -6.55 19.99 -9.19
C SER A 65 -6.50 19.95 -7.66
N ILE A 66 -5.60 19.11 -7.11
CA ILE A 66 -5.43 18.87 -5.68
C ILE A 66 -4.03 19.32 -5.25
N ASN A 67 -3.90 19.69 -3.98
CA ASN A 67 -2.61 20.05 -3.40
C ASN A 67 -1.61 18.89 -3.51
N PRO A 68 -0.39 19.13 -4.02
CA PRO A 68 0.64 18.09 -4.13
C PRO A 68 0.96 17.36 -2.81
N ASN A 69 0.86 18.04 -1.67
CA ASN A 69 1.08 17.44 -0.36
C ASN A 69 0.05 16.36 -0.04
N THR A 70 -1.19 16.53 -0.49
CA THR A 70 -2.26 15.53 -0.36
C THR A 70 -1.95 14.29 -1.18
N ILE A 71 -1.48 14.45 -2.40
CA ILE A 71 -1.05 13.36 -3.28
C ILE A 71 0.19 12.65 -2.71
N GLN A 72 1.17 13.43 -2.24
CA GLN A 72 2.37 12.90 -1.59
C GLN A 72 2.04 12.01 -0.39
N ARG A 73 1.05 12.41 0.40
CA ARG A 73 0.58 11.62 1.55
C ARG A 73 -0.04 10.29 1.12
N ALA A 74 -0.87 10.29 0.07
CA ALA A 74 -1.43 9.08 -0.51
C ALA A 74 -0.34 8.11 -1.02
N TYR A 75 0.65 8.64 -1.75
CA TYR A 75 1.78 7.85 -2.27
C TYR A 75 2.61 7.24 -1.14
N ARG A 76 2.92 8.02 -0.12
CA ARG A 76 3.66 7.53 1.06
C ARG A 76 2.94 6.38 1.75
N THR A 77 1.62 6.47 1.90
CA THR A 77 0.81 5.39 2.48
C THR A 77 0.83 4.14 1.60
N LEU A 78 0.67 4.28 0.27
CA LEU A 78 0.76 3.16 -0.67
C LEU A 78 2.13 2.48 -0.64
N GLU A 79 3.20 3.25 -0.48
CA GLU A 79 4.56 2.73 -0.35
C GLU A 79 4.75 1.96 0.97
N GLN A 80 4.23 2.49 2.07
CA GLN A 80 4.23 1.80 3.37
C GLN A 80 3.43 0.50 3.35
N GLU A 81 2.33 0.47 2.61
CA GLU A 81 1.50 -0.72 2.40
C GLU A 81 2.11 -1.70 1.37
N GLY A 82 3.17 -1.31 0.65
CA GLY A 82 3.88 -2.13 -0.32
C GLY A 82 3.25 -2.19 -1.72
N TYR A 83 2.24 -1.38 -2.03
CA TYR A 83 1.60 -1.34 -3.35
C TYR A 83 2.44 -0.65 -4.42
N ILE A 84 3.26 0.28 -4.01
CA ILE A 84 4.18 1.00 -4.90
C ILE A 84 5.59 1.02 -4.32
N CYS A 85 6.57 1.24 -5.19
CA CYS A 85 7.96 1.44 -4.84
C CYS A 85 8.46 2.72 -5.48
N SER A 86 9.02 3.62 -4.69
CA SER A 86 9.63 4.86 -5.17
C SER A 86 11.13 4.67 -5.37
N VAL A 87 11.60 5.03 -6.55
CA VAL A 87 13.03 4.98 -6.91
C VAL A 87 13.49 6.40 -7.18
N ALA A 88 14.50 6.84 -6.44
CA ALA A 88 15.07 8.17 -6.57
C ALA A 88 15.50 8.46 -8.02
N GLY A 89 15.05 9.59 -8.58
CA GLY A 89 15.34 10.01 -9.94
C GLY A 89 14.58 9.26 -11.06
N LYS A 90 13.82 8.21 -10.73
CA LYS A 90 13.08 7.40 -11.70
C LYS A 90 11.57 7.46 -11.55
N GLY A 91 11.05 7.71 -10.36
CA GLY A 91 9.63 7.82 -10.05
C GLY A 91 9.09 6.69 -9.18
N SER A 92 7.77 6.56 -9.16
CA SER A 92 7.07 5.51 -8.40
C SER A 92 6.50 4.45 -9.34
N PHE A 93 6.61 3.20 -8.96
CA PHE A 93 6.24 2.03 -9.77
C PHE A 93 5.29 1.12 -9.01
N ALA A 94 4.31 0.56 -9.72
CA ALA A 94 3.41 -0.43 -9.13
C ALA A 94 4.14 -1.74 -8.84
N MET A 95 3.83 -2.35 -7.70
CA MET A 95 4.36 -3.65 -7.29
C MET A 95 3.49 -4.79 -7.81
N ASP A 96 4.04 -5.97 -7.96
CA ASP A 96 3.28 -7.18 -8.25
C ASP A 96 2.35 -7.51 -7.07
N ARG A 97 1.12 -7.93 -7.36
CA ARG A 97 0.13 -8.31 -6.35
C ARG A 97 0.65 -9.41 -5.41
N ALA A 98 1.31 -10.42 -5.95
CA ALA A 98 1.88 -11.49 -5.15
C ALA A 98 2.97 -10.97 -4.19
N GLU A 99 3.82 -10.06 -4.66
CA GLU A 99 4.85 -9.41 -3.85
C GLU A 99 4.24 -8.49 -2.78
N VAL A 100 3.17 -7.75 -3.13
CA VAL A 100 2.42 -6.92 -2.18
C VAL A 100 1.84 -7.77 -1.06
N ASP A 101 1.19 -8.88 -1.39
CA ASP A 101 0.58 -9.79 -0.42
C ASP A 101 1.64 -10.38 0.52
N HIS A 102 2.80 -10.76 0.00
CA HIS A 102 3.93 -11.24 0.82
C HIS A 102 4.48 -10.17 1.76
N GLN A 103 4.77 -8.99 1.25
CA GLN A 103 5.33 -7.89 2.05
C GLN A 103 4.34 -7.43 3.13
N ARG A 104 3.05 -7.33 2.78
CA ARG A 104 1.99 -6.96 3.72
C ARG A 104 1.84 -8.00 4.82
N ARG A 105 1.83 -9.28 4.46
CA ARG A 105 1.80 -10.39 5.42
C ARG A 105 2.98 -10.31 6.38
N ASP A 106 4.19 -10.14 5.86
CA ASP A 106 5.40 -10.09 6.67
C ASP A 106 5.42 -8.87 7.60
N ALA A 107 4.91 -7.72 7.13
CA ALA A 107 4.76 -6.53 7.96
C ALA A 107 3.73 -6.73 9.09
N LEU A 108 2.60 -7.39 8.79
CA LEU A 108 1.58 -7.71 9.80
C LEU A 108 2.09 -8.72 10.81
N LEU A 109 2.85 -9.72 10.38
CA LEU A 109 3.47 -10.70 11.29
C LEU A 109 4.47 -10.03 12.24
N ARG A 110 5.32 -9.14 11.75
CA ARG A 110 6.23 -8.36 12.62
C ARG A 110 5.46 -7.54 13.66
N ARG A 111 4.40 -6.85 13.25
CA ARG A 111 3.56 -6.09 14.17
C ARG A 111 2.85 -6.99 15.19
N PHE A 112 2.41 -8.16 14.76
CA PHE A 112 1.86 -9.18 15.64
C PHE A 112 2.88 -9.62 16.69
N ASP A 113 4.11 -9.92 16.29
CA ASP A 113 5.19 -10.33 17.20
C ASP A 113 5.52 -9.25 18.23
N GLU A 114 5.53 -7.98 17.82
CA GLU A 114 5.72 -6.84 18.72
C GLU A 114 4.58 -6.76 19.73
N THR A 115 3.33 -6.85 19.27
CA THR A 115 2.14 -6.82 20.12
C THR A 115 2.11 -7.99 21.11
N VAL A 116 2.47 -9.18 20.67
CA VAL A 116 2.58 -10.37 21.54
C VAL A 116 3.63 -10.18 22.63
N ARG A 117 4.78 -9.57 22.29
CA ARG A 117 5.82 -9.26 23.29
C ARG A 117 5.31 -8.30 24.36
N GLU A 118 4.61 -7.24 23.97
CA GLU A 118 4.01 -6.28 24.91
C GLU A 118 2.96 -6.96 25.80
N LEU A 119 2.07 -7.76 25.23
CA LEU A 119 1.04 -8.49 25.99
C LEU A 119 1.65 -9.47 26.99
N ARG A 120 2.73 -10.18 26.61
CA ARG A 120 3.47 -11.04 27.55
C ARG A 120 4.12 -10.26 28.68
N PHE A 121 4.67 -9.08 28.38
CA PHE A 121 5.21 -8.19 29.40
C PHE A 121 4.14 -7.75 30.39
N LEU A 122 2.90 -7.56 29.94
CA LEU A 122 1.74 -7.24 30.77
C LEU A 122 1.13 -8.47 31.49
N GLY A 123 1.75 -9.66 31.37
CA GLY A 123 1.36 -10.86 32.08
C GLY A 123 0.33 -11.74 31.38
N VAL A 124 0.04 -11.47 30.09
CA VAL A 124 -0.86 -12.33 29.31
C VAL A 124 -0.15 -13.65 28.98
N THR A 125 -0.81 -14.76 29.32
CA THR A 125 -0.23 -16.09 29.07
C THR A 125 -0.33 -16.53 27.62
N PRO A 126 0.57 -17.41 27.13
CA PRO A 126 0.50 -17.96 25.78
C PRO A 126 -0.84 -18.66 25.47
N GLU A 127 -1.43 -19.31 26.45
CA GLU A 127 -2.72 -20.00 26.33
C GLU A 127 -3.87 -19.02 26.11
N ALA A 128 -3.84 -17.87 26.80
CA ALA A 128 -4.82 -16.79 26.60
C ALA A 128 -4.70 -16.19 25.19
N LEU A 129 -3.48 -16.03 24.68
CA LEU A 129 -3.23 -15.53 23.31
C LEU A 129 -3.75 -16.52 22.25
N ARG A 130 -3.51 -17.83 22.44
CA ARG A 130 -4.04 -18.86 21.53
C ARG A 130 -5.55 -18.84 21.48
N ARG A 131 -6.23 -18.82 22.64
CA ARG A 131 -7.70 -18.73 22.68
C ARG A 131 -8.24 -17.53 21.94
N ARG A 132 -7.53 -16.39 22.01
CA ARG A 132 -7.95 -15.17 21.31
C ARG A 132 -7.83 -15.31 19.79
N MET A 133 -6.80 -16.00 19.31
CA MET A 133 -6.64 -16.27 17.87
C MET A 133 -7.74 -17.22 17.37
N ASP A 134 -8.02 -18.30 18.11
CA ASP A 134 -9.05 -19.28 17.76
C ASP A 134 -10.45 -18.65 17.70
N GLN A 135 -10.76 -17.71 18.62
CA GLN A 135 -12.04 -17.00 18.64
C GLN A 135 -12.21 -16.02 17.47
N GLY A 136 -11.11 -15.46 16.93
CA GLY A 136 -11.14 -14.57 15.78
C GLY A 136 -11.53 -15.24 14.47
N GLU A 137 -11.47 -16.58 14.39
CA GLU A 137 -11.87 -17.34 13.20
C GLU A 137 -13.40 -17.50 13.11
N GLU A 138 -14.14 -17.40 14.22
CA GLU A 138 -15.59 -17.57 14.24
C GLU A 138 -16.36 -16.31 13.79
N GLU A 139 -15.77 -15.13 13.91
CA GLU A 139 -16.41 -13.85 13.51
C GLU A 139 -16.29 -13.54 12.00
N THR A 140 -15.54 -14.33 11.24
CA THR A 140 -15.28 -14.07 9.80
C THR A 140 -16.12 -14.96 8.87
N LYS A 141 -17.15 -15.59 9.37
CA LYS A 141 -18.10 -16.37 8.54
C LYS A 141 -19.35 -15.58 8.22
#